data_93fe6e5626f668213e5807e4344cac99
#
_entry.id   93fe6e5626f668213e5807e4344cac99
#
_cell.length_a   1.000
_cell.length_b   1.000
_cell.length_c   1.000
_cell.angle_alpha   90.00
_cell.angle_beta   90.00
_cell.angle_gamma   90.00
#
_symmetry.space_group_name_H-M   'P 1'
#
loop_
_entity.id
_entity.type
_entity.pdbx_description
1 polymer ?
#
loop_
_entity_poly.entity_id
_entity_poly.type
_entity_poly.pdbx_seq_one_letter_code
_entity_poly.pdbx_strand_id
1 'polypeptide(L)'
;MPAETVIELPKDILDAIYAGAKELYPRESFLLLRGKKKKSIIRITDLVLAPFAVHGEGFAHFNPYMFSGDFSLVGTVHSHPSGNTRPSHVDLNYFFGRVLMIVGYPFEGDGCIAVYDGEGERMILNITPARENQDDEFF
;
A
#
# COMPACT_ATOMS: atom_id res chain seq x y z
N MET A 1 23.93 -12.32 4.96
CA MET A 1 22.52 -12.24 4.52
C MET A 1 22.00 -10.84 4.75
N PRO A 2 21.41 -10.23 3.74
CA PRO A 2 20.76 -8.94 3.99
C PRO A 2 19.57 -9.13 4.93
N ALA A 3 19.31 -8.12 5.72
CA ALA A 3 18.13 -8.14 6.59
C ALA A 3 16.87 -8.07 5.73
N GLU A 4 15.82 -8.72 6.19
CA GLU A 4 14.53 -8.63 5.51
C GLU A 4 13.98 -7.21 5.59
N THR A 5 13.32 -6.81 4.52
CA THR A 5 12.68 -5.50 4.49
C THR A 5 11.43 -5.52 5.34
N VAL A 6 11.30 -4.51 6.19
CA VAL A 6 10.14 -4.31 7.05
C VAL A 6 9.38 -3.09 6.55
N ILE A 7 8.08 -3.25 6.37
CA ILE A 7 7.20 -2.13 5.99
C ILE A 7 6.59 -1.60 7.27
N GLU A 8 6.82 -0.33 7.57
CA GLU A 8 6.20 0.34 8.71
C GLU A 8 5.04 1.18 8.24
N LEU A 9 3.88 0.91 8.80
CA LEU A 9 2.64 1.58 8.43
C LEU A 9 2.03 2.23 9.67
N PRO A 10 2.01 3.56 9.74
CA PRO A 10 1.38 4.24 10.87
C PRO A 10 -0.12 3.95 10.93
N LYS A 11 -0.63 3.81 12.13
CA LYS A 11 -2.03 3.45 12.36
C LYS A 11 -3.01 4.41 11.72
N ASP A 12 -2.68 5.70 11.71
CA ASP A 12 -3.55 6.71 11.10
C ASP A 12 -3.66 6.52 9.59
N ILE A 13 -2.56 6.09 8.94
CA ILE A 13 -2.61 5.80 7.51
C ILE A 13 -3.41 4.52 7.25
N LEU A 14 -3.23 3.50 8.08
CA LEU A 14 -4.03 2.27 7.96
C LEU A 14 -5.51 2.59 8.09
N ASP A 15 -5.87 3.42 9.07
CA ASP A 15 -7.27 3.80 9.26
C ASP A 15 -7.83 4.50 8.03
N ALA A 16 -7.03 5.36 7.40
CA ALA A 16 -7.44 6.05 6.18
C ALA A 16 -7.62 5.07 5.01
N ILE A 17 -6.73 4.10 4.89
CA ILE A 17 -6.85 3.06 3.85
C ILE A 17 -8.14 2.27 4.04
N TYR A 18 -8.42 1.83 5.26
CA TYR A 18 -9.61 1.05 5.55
C TYR A 18 -10.88 1.89 5.31
N ALA A 19 -10.86 3.16 5.73
CA ALA A 19 -12.03 4.03 5.52
C ALA A 19 -12.33 4.20 4.03
N GLY A 20 -11.29 4.41 3.22
CA GLY A 20 -11.47 4.53 1.77
C GLY A 20 -11.99 3.25 1.13
N ALA A 21 -11.48 2.10 1.58
CA ALA A 21 -11.93 0.82 1.06
C ALA A 21 -13.40 0.55 1.41
N LYS A 22 -13.80 0.89 2.62
CA LYS A 22 -15.21 0.74 3.05
C LYS A 22 -16.13 1.62 2.23
N GLU A 23 -15.70 2.84 1.96
CA GLU A 23 -16.52 3.79 1.21
C GLU A 23 -16.76 3.34 -0.22
N LEU A 24 -15.77 2.73 -0.85
CA LEU A 24 -15.89 2.25 -2.23
C LEU A 24 -16.50 0.86 -2.34
N TYR A 25 -16.52 0.10 -1.25
CA TYR A 25 -17.03 -1.26 -1.27
C TYR A 25 -18.44 -1.31 -1.89
N PRO A 26 -18.76 -2.23 -2.81
CA PRO A 26 -17.98 -3.42 -3.20
C PRO A 26 -16.98 -3.19 -4.34
N ARG A 27 -16.74 -1.95 -4.74
CA ARG A 27 -15.73 -1.64 -5.73
C ARG A 27 -14.35 -1.64 -5.09
N GLU A 28 -13.33 -1.90 -5.88
CA GLU A 28 -11.97 -1.88 -5.39
C GLU A 28 -11.46 -0.45 -5.26
N SER A 29 -10.71 -0.21 -4.18
CA SER A 29 -9.98 1.04 -4.03
C SER A 29 -8.55 0.84 -4.51
N PHE A 30 -7.90 1.91 -4.97
CA PHE A 30 -6.52 1.88 -5.42
C PHE A 30 -5.86 3.21 -5.10
N LEU A 31 -4.75 3.14 -4.36
CA LEU A 31 -3.98 4.33 -4.00
C LEU A 31 -2.50 4.05 -4.18
N LEU A 32 -1.72 5.10 -4.36
CA LEU A 32 -0.27 5.01 -4.36
C LEU A 32 0.24 5.25 -2.94
N LEU A 33 1.33 4.59 -2.62
CA LEU A 33 1.98 4.73 -1.32
C LEU A 33 3.23 5.58 -1.48
N ARG A 34 3.31 6.63 -0.69
CA ARG A 34 4.54 7.43 -0.56
C ARG A 34 5.26 7.01 0.70
N GLY A 35 6.57 6.98 0.65
CA GLY A 35 7.33 6.55 1.80
C GLY A 35 8.79 6.91 1.72
N LYS A 36 9.53 6.51 2.75
CA LYS A 36 10.96 6.71 2.85
C LYS A 36 11.62 5.39 3.20
N LYS A 37 12.76 5.11 2.58
CA LYS A 37 13.51 3.90 2.86
C LYS A 37 14.79 4.27 3.60
N LYS A 38 15.05 3.58 4.70
CA LYS A 38 16.29 3.69 5.44
C LYS A 38 16.73 2.30 5.84
N LYS A 39 17.87 1.84 5.31
CA LYS A 39 18.37 0.48 5.53
C LYS A 39 17.33 -0.53 5.06
N SER A 40 16.85 -1.40 5.96
CA SER A 40 15.87 -2.43 5.61
C SER A 40 14.44 -2.03 5.97
N ILE A 41 14.21 -0.75 6.30
CA ILE A 41 12.88 -0.27 6.68
C ILE A 41 12.35 0.64 5.59
N ILE A 42 11.10 0.40 5.17
CA ILE A 42 10.34 1.33 4.35
C ILE A 42 9.18 1.82 5.19
N ARG A 43 9.19 3.11 5.52
CA ARG A 43 8.10 3.73 6.27
C ARG A 43 7.15 4.41 5.31
N ILE A 44 5.89 4.02 5.38
CA ILE A 44 4.84 4.68 4.60
C ILE A 44 4.53 6.01 5.27
N THR A 45 4.53 7.08 4.49
CA THR A 45 4.32 8.44 5.03
C THR A 45 3.03 9.08 4.55
N ASP A 46 2.53 8.69 3.37
CA ASP A 46 1.35 9.33 2.79
C ASP A 46 0.68 8.41 1.80
N LEU A 47 -0.59 8.73 1.53
CA LEU A 47 -1.36 8.11 0.46
C LEU A 47 -1.53 9.13 -0.65
N VAL A 48 -1.43 8.67 -1.89
CA VAL A 48 -1.57 9.54 -3.07
C VAL A 48 -2.65 8.94 -3.97
N LEU A 49 -3.60 9.77 -4.37
CA LEU A 49 -4.64 9.32 -5.28
C LEU A 49 -4.06 9.18 -6.69
N ALA A 50 -4.24 8.01 -7.28
CA ALA A 50 -3.82 7.79 -8.66
C ALA A 50 -4.86 8.40 -9.59
N PRO A 51 -4.45 9.27 -10.53
CA PRO A 51 -5.43 10.03 -11.35
C PRO A 51 -6.38 9.17 -12.15
N PHE A 52 -5.96 7.99 -12.58
CA PHE A 52 -6.78 7.14 -13.45
C PHE A 52 -7.35 5.92 -12.72
N ALA A 53 -7.26 5.91 -11.39
CA ALA A 53 -7.75 4.78 -10.60
C ALA A 53 -9.09 5.06 -9.92
N VAL A 54 -9.73 6.15 -10.30
CA VAL A 54 -11.03 6.51 -9.73
C VAL A 54 -12.12 5.57 -10.29
N HIS A 55 -13.22 5.48 -9.56
CA HIS A 55 -14.39 4.69 -9.96
C HIS A 55 -14.13 3.18 -10.03
N GLY A 56 -13.11 2.71 -9.31
CA GLY A 56 -12.86 1.28 -9.20
C GLY A 56 -12.21 0.63 -10.40
N GLU A 57 -11.63 1.41 -11.29
CA GLU A 57 -10.95 0.87 -12.46
C GLU A 57 -9.57 0.31 -12.11
N GLY A 58 -9.00 0.75 -11.00
CA GLY A 58 -7.83 0.14 -10.43
C GLY A 58 -6.62 0.06 -11.32
N PHE A 59 -5.91 -1.06 -11.21
CA PHE A 59 -4.65 -1.28 -11.91
C PHE A 59 -4.74 -1.23 -13.42
N ALA A 60 -5.88 -1.62 -13.99
CA ALA A 60 -5.99 -1.77 -15.44
C ALA A 60 -5.69 -0.47 -16.17
N HIS A 61 -5.82 0.66 -15.48
CA HIS A 61 -5.63 1.97 -16.05
C HIS A 61 -4.45 2.74 -15.47
N PHE A 62 -3.71 2.14 -14.55
CA PHE A 62 -2.56 2.80 -13.94
C PHE A 62 -1.34 2.67 -14.85
N ASN A 63 -0.71 3.80 -15.15
CA ASN A 63 0.52 3.84 -15.92
C ASN A 63 1.65 4.35 -15.02
N PRO A 64 2.56 3.47 -14.57
CA PRO A 64 3.62 3.89 -13.66
C PRO A 64 4.57 4.93 -14.26
N TYR A 65 4.65 5.02 -15.60
CA TYR A 65 5.53 6.00 -16.23
C TYR A 65 5.09 7.45 -15.99
N MET A 66 3.85 7.66 -15.60
CA MET A 66 3.37 9.00 -15.25
C MET A 66 4.05 9.55 -14.01
N PHE A 67 4.64 8.66 -13.20
CA PHE A 67 5.28 9.03 -11.95
C PHE A 67 6.78 8.79 -11.99
N SER A 68 7.34 8.60 -13.20
CA SER A 68 8.77 8.35 -13.30
C SER A 68 9.53 9.58 -12.79
N GLY A 69 10.55 9.33 -11.98
CA GLY A 69 11.29 10.40 -11.32
C GLY A 69 10.79 10.77 -9.93
N ASP A 70 9.61 10.29 -9.54
CA ASP A 70 9.14 10.52 -8.16
C ASP A 70 9.57 9.35 -7.28
N PHE A 71 10.75 9.48 -6.67
CA PHE A 71 11.33 8.43 -5.86
C PHE A 71 10.70 8.31 -4.47
N SER A 72 9.78 9.20 -4.12
CA SER A 72 9.03 9.08 -2.87
C SER A 72 7.90 8.07 -2.97
N LEU A 73 7.50 7.70 -4.18
CA LEU A 73 6.48 6.67 -4.37
C LEU A 73 7.12 5.30 -4.21
N VAL A 74 6.65 4.53 -3.25
CA VAL A 74 7.27 3.25 -2.91
C VAL A 74 6.42 2.04 -3.28
N GLY A 75 5.16 2.25 -3.63
CA GLY A 75 4.29 1.14 -4.02
C GLY A 75 2.85 1.54 -4.13
N THR A 76 2.00 0.53 -4.04
CA THR A 76 0.56 0.70 -4.20
C THR A 76 -0.19 -0.04 -3.10
N VAL A 77 -1.42 0.38 -2.84
CA VAL A 77 -2.37 -0.36 -2.02
C VAL A 77 -3.70 -0.43 -2.73
N HIS A 78 -4.30 -1.62 -2.71
CA HIS A 78 -5.65 -1.76 -3.23
C HIS A 78 -6.47 -2.69 -2.34
N SER A 79 -7.79 -2.64 -2.51
CA SER A 79 -8.69 -3.46 -1.72
C SER A 79 -9.18 -4.66 -2.52
N HIS A 80 -9.39 -5.78 -1.81
CA HIS A 80 -10.04 -6.96 -2.34
C HIS A 80 -11.38 -7.13 -1.62
N PRO A 81 -12.49 -6.85 -2.29
CA PRO A 81 -13.81 -6.98 -1.66
C PRO A 81 -14.14 -8.41 -1.22
N SER A 82 -13.45 -9.40 -1.79
CA SER A 82 -13.65 -10.81 -1.42
C SER A 82 -13.09 -11.16 -0.04
N GLY A 83 -12.23 -10.30 0.52
CA GLY A 83 -11.55 -10.60 1.77
C GLY A 83 -10.23 -11.33 1.62
N ASN A 84 -9.91 -11.80 0.43
CA ASN A 84 -8.65 -12.47 0.16
C ASN A 84 -7.53 -11.43 0.02
N THR A 85 -6.49 -11.51 0.86
CA THR A 85 -5.38 -10.55 0.82
C THR A 85 -4.19 -11.05 0.02
N ARG A 86 -4.35 -12.09 -0.79
CA ARG A 86 -3.29 -12.60 -1.65
C ARG A 86 -3.30 -11.87 -2.99
N PRO A 87 -2.11 -11.62 -3.59
CA PRO A 87 -2.07 -10.99 -4.90
C PRO A 87 -2.52 -11.95 -6.00
N SER A 88 -3.19 -11.40 -6.99
CA SER A 88 -3.52 -12.11 -8.21
C SER A 88 -2.38 -11.97 -9.22
N HIS A 89 -2.45 -12.70 -10.33
CA HIS A 89 -1.48 -12.52 -11.42
C HIS A 89 -1.54 -11.09 -11.96
N VAL A 90 -2.74 -10.53 -12.04
CA VAL A 90 -2.91 -9.14 -12.52
C VAL A 90 -2.21 -8.18 -11.57
N ASP A 91 -2.40 -8.38 -10.27
CA ASP A 91 -1.74 -7.54 -9.27
C ASP A 91 -0.22 -7.53 -9.45
N LEU A 92 0.36 -8.71 -9.66
CA LEU A 92 1.81 -8.84 -9.81
C LEU A 92 2.31 -8.30 -11.15
N ASN A 93 1.52 -8.46 -12.21
CA ASN A 93 1.90 -7.93 -13.52
C ASN A 93 1.98 -6.41 -13.54
N TYR A 94 1.24 -5.74 -12.68
CA TYR A 94 1.24 -4.28 -12.59
C TYR A 94 1.95 -3.78 -11.35
N PHE A 95 2.82 -4.62 -10.77
CA PHE A 95 3.59 -4.22 -9.60
C PHE A 95 4.39 -2.96 -9.89
N PHE A 96 4.35 -2.03 -8.93
CA PHE A 96 5.05 -0.76 -9.04
C PHE A 96 5.84 -0.52 -7.75
N GLY A 97 7.09 -0.07 -7.90
CA GLY A 97 7.91 0.30 -6.77
C GLY A 97 8.48 -0.90 -6.02
N ARG A 98 8.29 -0.90 -4.70
CA ARG A 98 8.87 -1.92 -3.82
C ARG A 98 7.84 -2.70 -3.02
N VAL A 99 6.61 -2.21 -2.94
CA VAL A 99 5.59 -2.75 -2.03
C VAL A 99 4.26 -2.83 -2.74
N LEU A 100 3.64 -3.98 -2.63
CA LEU A 100 2.24 -4.17 -3.00
C LEU A 100 1.47 -4.46 -1.70
N MET A 101 0.58 -3.55 -1.34
CA MET A 101 -0.24 -3.69 -0.13
C MET A 101 -1.67 -4.04 -0.55
N ILE A 102 -2.26 -5.03 0.13
CA ILE A 102 -3.62 -5.47 -0.17
C ILE A 102 -4.41 -5.46 1.13
N VAL A 103 -5.58 -4.82 1.10
CA VAL A 103 -6.52 -4.86 2.22
C VAL A 103 -7.78 -5.59 1.79
N GLY A 104 -8.33 -6.43 2.67
CA GLY A 104 -9.48 -7.27 2.37
C GLY A 104 -10.67 -6.94 3.26
N TYR A 105 -11.87 -7.18 2.72
CA TYR A 105 -13.10 -7.04 3.49
C TYR A 105 -13.03 -7.91 4.75
N PRO A 106 -13.45 -7.45 5.91
CA PRO A 106 -14.25 -6.24 6.18
C PRO A 106 -13.42 -4.98 6.50
N PHE A 107 -12.15 -4.95 6.17
CA PHE A 107 -11.30 -3.76 6.29
C PHE A 107 -11.19 -3.27 7.72
N GLU A 108 -10.81 -4.17 8.61
CA GLU A 108 -10.63 -3.82 10.02
C GLU A 108 -9.66 -4.78 10.69
N GLY A 109 -9.01 -4.32 11.77
CA GLY A 109 -8.07 -5.13 12.52
C GLY A 109 -6.77 -5.39 11.79
N ASP A 110 -6.04 -6.40 12.22
CA ASP A 110 -4.73 -6.73 11.67
C ASP A 110 -4.79 -7.85 10.63
N GLY A 111 -5.87 -8.59 10.59
CA GLY A 111 -6.00 -9.74 9.68
C GLY A 111 -6.47 -9.40 8.28
N CYS A 112 -6.80 -8.13 8.03
CA CYS A 112 -7.34 -7.71 6.75
C CYS A 112 -6.31 -6.99 5.88
N ILE A 113 -5.02 -7.12 6.16
CA ILE A 113 -3.97 -6.44 5.42
C ILE A 113 -2.75 -7.33 5.29
N ALA A 114 -2.11 -7.26 4.12
CA ALA A 114 -0.86 -7.96 3.87
C ALA A 114 -0.04 -7.16 2.86
N VAL A 115 1.29 -7.34 2.91
CA VAL A 115 2.22 -6.65 2.02
C VAL A 115 3.12 -7.65 1.34
N TYR A 116 3.46 -7.37 0.07
CA TYR A 116 4.20 -8.29 -0.80
C TYR A 116 5.25 -7.54 -1.60
N ASP A 117 6.30 -8.24 -1.99
CA ASP A 117 7.27 -7.72 -2.96
C ASP A 117 6.83 -8.03 -4.39
N GLY A 118 7.64 -7.66 -5.35
CA GLY A 118 7.30 -7.82 -6.77
C GLY A 118 7.26 -9.26 -7.25
N GLU A 119 7.75 -10.19 -6.45
CA GLU A 119 7.70 -11.62 -6.76
C GLU A 119 6.52 -12.30 -6.08
N GLY A 120 5.72 -11.54 -5.34
CA GLY A 120 4.58 -12.09 -4.62
C GLY A 120 4.94 -12.70 -3.28
N GLU A 121 6.15 -12.49 -2.80
CA GLU A 121 6.58 -12.98 -1.50
C GLU A 121 6.11 -12.05 -0.39
N ARG A 122 5.58 -12.63 0.66
CA ARG A 122 5.04 -11.87 1.79
C ARG A 122 6.17 -11.13 2.51
N MET A 123 5.96 -9.85 2.78
CA MET A 123 6.89 -9.03 3.53
C MET A 123 6.42 -8.86 4.96
N ILE A 124 7.32 -8.40 5.83
CA ILE A 124 6.99 -8.13 7.22
C ILE A 124 6.31 -6.77 7.30
N LEU A 125 5.14 -6.73 7.94
CA LEU A 125 4.38 -5.51 8.15
C LEU A 125 4.37 -5.19 9.64
N ASN A 126 4.77 -3.98 9.98
CA ASN A 126 4.73 -3.47 11.34
C ASN A 126 3.81 -2.25 11.39
N ILE A 127 2.69 -2.38 12.10
CA ILE A 127 1.77 -1.26 12.31
C ILE A 127 2.31 -0.44 13.47
N THR A 128 2.67 0.80 13.19
CA THR A 128 3.21 1.70 14.21
C THR A 128 2.12 2.61 14.76
N PRO A 129 2.35 3.26 15.91
CA PRO A 129 1.36 4.20 16.45
C PRO A 129 1.01 5.31 15.48
N ALA A 130 -0.19 5.87 15.64
CA ALA A 130 -0.61 7.01 14.83
C ALA A 130 0.41 8.14 14.95
N ARG A 131 0.67 8.79 13.83
CA ARG A 131 1.69 9.84 13.78
C ARG A 131 1.20 11.12 14.47
N GLU A 132 2.17 11.82 15.03
CA GLU A 132 1.97 13.19 15.46
C GLU A 132 2.49 14.12 14.35
N ASN A 133 2.34 15.43 14.55
CA ASN A 133 2.69 16.40 13.52
C ASN A 133 4.16 16.40 13.13
N GLN A 134 5.04 15.86 13.95
CA GLN A 134 6.49 15.91 13.76
C GLN A 134 7.08 14.59 13.30
N ASP A 135 6.29 13.72 12.75
CA ASP A 135 6.70 12.37 12.45
C ASP A 135 7.80 12.27 11.40
N ASP A 136 8.01 13.32 10.63
CA ASP A 136 9.05 13.34 9.60
C ASP A 136 10.45 13.16 10.18
N GLU A 137 10.63 13.41 11.45
CA GLU A 137 11.93 13.30 12.10
C GLU A 137 12.47 11.88 12.12
N PHE A 138 11.61 10.89 11.88
CA PHE A 138 12.03 9.49 11.90
C PHE A 138 13.22 9.25 10.97
N PHE A 139 13.22 9.82 9.82
CA PHE A 139 14.29 9.72 8.85
C PHE A 139 15.06 11.02 8.75
#